data_18fc713251a0c4ec96b20bab6b518b2b
#
_entry.id   18fc713251a0c4ec96b20bab6b518b2b
#
_cell.length_a   1.000
_cell.length_b   1.000
_cell.length_c   1.000
_cell.angle_alpha   90.00
_cell.angle_beta   90.00
_cell.angle_gamma   90.00
#
_symmetry.space_group_name_H-M   'P 1'
#
loop_
_entity.id
_entity.type
_entity.pdbx_description
1 polymer ?
#
loop_
_entity_poly.entity_id
_entity_poly.type
_entity_poly.pdbx_seq_one_letter_code
_entity_poly.pdbx_strand_id
1 'polypeptide(L)'
;MTASTPSSEQPAPGVRGSALHRFANPARFLRLARAIQPWLLAVTVVCLVSGLYFGLVASPIDYQQKDTVRIMYVHVPAAWMAMFGYSTLAIASAIGLIWKHPLADLAGKAAAPIGAGFTVIALATGSLWGKPTW
;
A
#
# COMPACT_ATOMS: atom_id res chain seq x y z
N MET A 1 17.41 -16.69 -65.86
CA MET A 1 17.62 -16.72 -64.39
C MET A 1 17.87 -15.29 -63.92
N THR A 2 16.81 -14.59 -63.51
CA THR A 2 16.89 -13.22 -63.01
C THR A 2 16.80 -13.31 -61.44
N ALA A 3 17.92 -13.02 -60.79
CA ALA A 3 17.97 -12.95 -59.37
C ALA A 3 17.25 -11.69 -58.87
N SER A 4 16.16 -11.87 -58.15
CA SER A 4 15.45 -10.80 -57.44
C SER A 4 16.23 -10.40 -56.20
N THR A 5 16.74 -9.19 -56.18
CA THR A 5 17.33 -8.53 -55.02
C THR A 5 16.27 -8.40 -53.91
N PRO A 6 16.57 -8.79 -52.63
CA PRO A 6 15.65 -8.54 -51.53
C PRO A 6 15.59 -7.04 -51.25
N SER A 7 14.39 -6.48 -51.31
CA SER A 7 14.09 -5.10 -50.91
C SER A 7 14.47 -4.92 -49.44
N SER A 8 15.36 -3.96 -49.18
CA SER A 8 15.70 -3.51 -47.83
C SER A 8 14.46 -2.88 -47.18
N GLU A 9 13.83 -3.64 -46.32
CA GLU A 9 12.73 -3.17 -45.48
C GLU A 9 13.27 -2.11 -44.49
N GLN A 10 12.99 -0.85 -44.79
CA GLN A 10 13.31 0.25 -43.88
C GLN A 10 12.50 0.08 -42.64
N PRO A 11 13.12 0.10 -41.43
CA PRO A 11 12.37 0.06 -40.19
C PRO A 11 11.46 1.29 -40.13
N ALA A 12 10.18 1.04 -39.88
CA ALA A 12 9.15 2.06 -39.68
C ALA A 12 9.60 3.12 -38.66
N PRO A 13 9.31 4.43 -38.90
CA PRO A 13 9.70 5.50 -37.99
C PRO A 13 9.14 5.20 -36.59
N GLY A 14 10.07 5.05 -35.64
CA GLY A 14 9.74 4.68 -34.27
C GLY A 14 8.65 5.56 -33.71
N VAL A 15 7.54 4.95 -33.33
CA VAL A 15 6.48 5.57 -32.51
C VAL A 15 7.16 6.16 -31.31
N ARG A 16 7.29 7.48 -31.24
CA ARG A 16 7.77 8.20 -30.05
C ARG A 16 6.80 7.85 -28.92
N GLY A 17 7.19 6.86 -28.12
CA GLY A 17 6.43 6.44 -26.97
C GLY A 17 6.10 7.67 -26.12
N SER A 18 4.81 7.92 -25.92
CA SER A 18 4.33 9.05 -25.13
C SER A 18 5.02 9.05 -23.78
N ALA A 19 5.14 10.21 -23.11
CA ALA A 19 5.75 10.33 -21.79
C ALA A 19 5.18 9.30 -20.79
N LEU A 20 3.91 8.91 -20.96
CA LEU A 20 3.23 7.86 -20.21
C LEU A 20 3.90 6.48 -20.34
N HIS A 21 4.38 6.09 -21.52
CA HIS A 21 5.12 4.83 -21.71
C HIS A 21 6.48 4.81 -21.01
N ARG A 22 7.07 5.98 -20.75
CA ARG A 22 8.30 6.08 -19.93
C ARG A 22 8.06 5.74 -18.46
N PHE A 23 6.87 6.00 -17.93
CA PHE A 23 6.48 5.65 -16.56
C PHE A 23 5.95 4.22 -16.43
N ALA A 24 5.45 3.64 -17.51
CA ALA A 24 4.95 2.27 -17.55
C ALA A 24 6.06 1.19 -17.68
N ASN A 25 7.36 1.56 -17.65
CA ASN A 25 8.45 0.59 -17.71
C ASN A 25 8.67 -0.10 -16.36
N PRO A 26 8.37 -1.41 -16.23
CA PRO A 26 8.48 -2.14 -14.95
C PRO A 26 9.88 -2.10 -14.34
N ALA A 27 10.93 -2.16 -15.18
CA ALA A 27 12.32 -2.13 -14.70
C ALA A 27 12.69 -0.78 -14.09
N ARG A 28 12.13 0.31 -14.59
CA ARG A 28 12.33 1.64 -14.04
C ARG A 28 11.59 1.81 -12.71
N PHE A 29 10.37 1.34 -12.65
CA PHE A 29 9.58 1.32 -11.43
C PHE A 29 10.28 0.53 -10.33
N LEU A 30 10.77 -0.67 -10.61
CA LEU A 30 11.49 -1.50 -9.64
C LEU A 30 12.79 -0.85 -9.15
N ARG A 31 13.54 -0.17 -10.01
CA ARG A 31 14.74 0.57 -9.59
C ARG A 31 14.39 1.72 -8.64
N LEU A 32 13.36 2.50 -8.98
CA LEU A 32 12.90 3.59 -8.14
C LEU A 32 12.36 3.09 -6.80
N ALA A 33 11.55 2.04 -6.82
CA ALA A 33 11.02 1.41 -5.62
C ALA A 33 12.14 0.93 -4.69
N ARG A 34 13.15 0.23 -5.22
CA ARG A 34 14.32 -0.24 -4.44
C ARG A 34 15.14 0.91 -3.86
N ALA A 35 15.26 2.03 -4.58
CA ALA A 35 15.99 3.20 -4.09
C ALA A 35 15.24 3.94 -2.96
N ILE A 36 13.91 4.00 -3.03
CA ILE A 36 13.07 4.71 -2.07
C ILE A 36 12.73 3.83 -0.85
N GLN A 37 12.61 2.52 -1.04
CA GLN A 37 12.19 1.58 0.00
C GLN A 37 12.97 1.69 1.33
N PRO A 38 14.33 1.77 1.36
CA PRO A 38 15.06 1.87 2.62
C PRO A 38 14.77 3.17 3.37
N TRP A 39 14.56 4.26 2.66
CA TRP A 39 14.20 5.55 3.25
C TRP A 39 12.78 5.53 3.84
N LEU A 40 11.83 4.97 3.10
CA LEU A 40 10.46 4.78 3.59
C LEU A 40 10.45 3.87 4.82
N LEU A 41 11.23 2.79 4.80
CA LEU A 41 11.35 1.89 5.95
C LEU A 41 11.92 2.62 7.18
N ALA A 42 13.00 3.38 7.00
CA ALA A 42 13.60 4.15 8.09
C ALA A 42 12.61 5.15 8.70
N VAL A 43 11.92 5.93 7.87
CA VAL A 43 10.91 6.89 8.31
C VAL A 43 9.77 6.17 9.03
N THR A 44 9.29 5.05 8.48
CA THR A 44 8.21 4.25 9.11
C THR A 44 8.62 3.74 10.49
N VAL A 45 9.83 3.20 10.63
CA VAL A 45 10.33 2.71 11.92
C VAL A 45 10.44 3.84 12.94
N VAL A 46 11.01 4.99 12.55
CA VAL A 46 11.12 6.16 13.42
C VAL A 46 9.74 6.66 13.87
N CYS A 47 8.80 6.82 12.92
CA CYS A 47 7.44 7.25 13.23
C CYS A 47 6.70 6.24 14.11
N LEU A 48 6.87 4.94 13.86
CA LEU A 48 6.24 3.89 14.64
C LEU A 48 6.78 3.85 16.07
N VAL A 49 8.10 3.86 16.24
CA VAL A 49 8.73 3.84 17.57
C VAL A 49 8.37 5.09 18.37
N SER A 50 8.45 6.27 17.77
CA SER A 50 8.08 7.52 18.43
C SER A 50 6.58 7.57 18.75
N GLY A 51 5.72 7.17 17.80
CA GLY A 51 4.27 7.12 18.01
C GLY A 51 3.86 6.16 19.13
N LEU A 52 4.44 4.96 19.17
CA LEU A 52 4.20 4.00 20.26
C LEU A 52 4.73 4.51 21.60
N TYR A 53 5.90 5.14 21.62
CA TYR A 53 6.44 5.72 22.86
C TYR A 53 5.51 6.82 23.39
N PHE A 54 5.13 7.79 22.59
CA PHE A 54 4.24 8.87 23.01
C PHE A 54 2.82 8.37 23.34
N GLY A 55 2.29 7.44 22.58
CA GLY A 55 0.96 6.89 22.81
C GLY A 55 0.86 5.98 24.03
N LEU A 56 1.83 5.08 24.22
CA LEU A 56 1.74 4.03 25.25
C LEU A 56 2.46 4.40 26.55
N VAL A 57 3.49 5.26 26.49
CA VAL A 57 4.33 5.56 27.65
C VAL A 57 4.12 7.00 28.15
N ALA A 58 4.26 7.98 27.26
CA ALA A 58 4.26 9.40 27.63
C ALA A 58 2.86 10.02 27.74
N SER A 59 1.81 9.37 27.20
CA SER A 59 0.46 9.93 27.27
C SER A 59 -0.09 9.97 28.68
N PRO A 60 -0.76 11.07 29.09
CA PRO A 60 -1.40 11.16 30.39
C PRO A 60 -2.55 10.17 30.52
N ILE A 61 -2.86 9.80 31.76
CA ILE A 61 -3.99 8.94 32.11
C ILE A 61 -5.29 9.74 31.96
N ASP A 62 -6.26 9.16 31.29
CA ASP A 62 -7.60 9.76 31.15
C ASP A 62 -8.40 9.63 32.45
N TYR A 63 -9.21 10.64 32.77
CA TYR A 63 -9.98 10.65 34.02
C TYR A 63 -11.11 9.61 34.07
N GLN A 64 -11.68 9.24 32.90
CA GLN A 64 -12.74 8.23 32.79
C GLN A 64 -12.19 6.85 32.45
N GLN A 65 -11.34 6.76 31.40
CA GLN A 65 -10.86 5.50 30.84
C GLN A 65 -9.58 4.98 31.51
N LYS A 66 -8.95 5.78 32.37
CA LYS A 66 -7.67 5.40 33.02
C LYS A 66 -6.61 5.07 31.96
N ASP A 67 -5.87 3.99 32.17
CA ASP A 67 -4.85 3.49 31.23
C ASP A 67 -5.43 2.90 29.95
N THR A 68 -6.71 2.57 29.91
CA THR A 68 -7.35 1.95 28.75
C THR A 68 -7.38 2.89 27.54
N VAL A 69 -7.33 4.21 27.76
CA VAL A 69 -7.22 5.20 26.67
C VAL A 69 -6.01 4.95 25.75
N ARG A 70 -4.94 4.39 26.30
CA ARG A 70 -3.70 4.11 25.56
C ARG A 70 -3.91 3.12 24.42
N ILE A 71 -4.87 2.20 24.55
CA ILE A 71 -5.23 1.24 23.50
C ILE A 71 -5.76 1.98 22.26
N MET A 72 -6.46 3.11 22.45
CA MET A 72 -7.01 3.91 21.36
C MET A 72 -5.93 4.44 20.41
N TYR A 73 -4.73 4.76 20.91
CA TYR A 73 -3.62 5.23 20.08
C TYR A 73 -3.09 4.16 19.11
N VAL A 74 -3.34 2.89 19.37
CA VAL A 74 -3.05 1.78 18.46
C VAL A 74 -4.29 1.43 17.64
N HIS A 75 -5.47 1.42 18.28
CA HIS A 75 -6.72 1.04 17.63
C HIS A 75 -7.10 1.97 16.47
N VAL A 76 -7.08 3.27 16.70
CA VAL A 76 -7.52 4.25 15.68
C VAL A 76 -6.67 4.19 14.42
N PRO A 77 -5.33 4.26 14.47
CA PRO A 77 -4.51 4.10 13.26
C PRO A 77 -4.70 2.74 12.59
N ALA A 78 -4.83 1.66 13.36
CA ALA A 78 -5.04 0.32 12.80
C ALA A 78 -6.40 0.22 12.08
N ALA A 79 -7.46 0.80 12.63
CA ALA A 79 -8.78 0.84 11.99
C ALA A 79 -8.76 1.65 10.68
N TRP A 80 -8.08 2.80 10.66
CA TRP A 80 -7.89 3.59 9.44
C TRP A 80 -7.11 2.82 8.37
N MET A 81 -6.04 2.14 8.75
CA MET A 81 -5.24 1.32 7.83
C MET A 81 -6.02 0.10 7.33
N ALA A 82 -6.87 -0.51 8.15
CA ALA A 82 -7.77 -1.57 7.73
C ALA A 82 -8.75 -1.07 6.66
N MET A 83 -9.42 0.06 6.90
CA MET A 83 -10.33 0.68 5.92
C MET A 83 -9.61 1.06 4.63
N PHE A 84 -8.41 1.61 4.71
CA PHE A 84 -7.59 1.93 3.55
C PHE A 84 -7.21 0.67 2.75
N GLY A 85 -6.82 -0.41 3.44
CA GLY A 85 -6.53 -1.70 2.81
C GLY A 85 -7.74 -2.28 2.07
N TYR A 86 -8.92 -2.28 2.71
CA TYR A 86 -10.16 -2.73 2.08
C TYR A 86 -10.59 -1.85 0.90
N SER A 87 -10.47 -0.53 1.02
CA SER A 87 -10.77 0.39 -0.08
C SER A 87 -9.86 0.14 -1.28
N THR A 88 -8.57 -0.05 -1.01
CA THR A 88 -7.57 -0.37 -2.05
C THR A 88 -7.92 -1.70 -2.73
N LEU A 89 -8.27 -2.72 -1.95
CA LEU A 89 -8.67 -4.03 -2.46
C LEU A 89 -9.95 -3.93 -3.31
N ALA A 90 -10.95 -3.19 -2.84
CA ALA A 90 -12.20 -2.98 -3.57
C ALA A 90 -11.98 -2.28 -4.90
N ILE A 91 -11.20 -1.18 -4.92
CA ILE A 91 -10.87 -0.44 -6.14
C ILE A 91 -10.07 -1.32 -7.10
N ALA A 92 -9.04 -2.01 -6.61
CA ALA A 92 -8.24 -2.91 -7.43
C ALA A 92 -9.09 -4.04 -8.03
N SER A 93 -9.99 -4.63 -7.23
CA SER A 93 -10.92 -5.68 -7.70
C SER A 93 -11.89 -5.15 -8.76
N ALA A 94 -12.45 -3.95 -8.57
CA ALA A 94 -13.32 -3.31 -9.55
C ALA A 94 -12.58 -3.04 -10.88
N ILE A 95 -11.36 -2.51 -10.82
CA ILE A 95 -10.53 -2.27 -12.01
C ILE A 95 -10.17 -3.60 -12.68
N GLY A 96 -9.80 -4.62 -11.91
CA GLY A 96 -9.50 -5.95 -12.43
C GLY A 96 -10.70 -6.61 -13.11
N LEU A 97 -11.90 -6.47 -12.54
CA LEU A 97 -13.13 -7.04 -13.07
C LEU A 97 -13.62 -6.32 -14.34
N ILE A 98 -13.65 -4.97 -14.31
CA ILE A 98 -14.21 -4.15 -15.39
C ILE A 98 -13.24 -4.06 -16.57
N TRP A 99 -11.99 -3.73 -16.31
CA TRP A 99 -10.97 -3.50 -17.35
C TRP A 99 -10.02 -4.66 -17.57
N LYS A 100 -10.13 -5.75 -16.78
CA LYS A 100 -9.26 -6.93 -16.83
C LYS A 100 -7.77 -6.58 -16.79
N HIS A 101 -7.42 -5.59 -15.98
CA HIS A 101 -6.05 -5.04 -15.93
C HIS A 101 -5.16 -5.87 -14.99
N PRO A 102 -4.07 -6.50 -15.47
CA PRO A 102 -3.28 -7.44 -14.67
C PRO A 102 -2.56 -6.80 -13.48
N LEU A 103 -2.20 -5.51 -13.57
CA LEU A 103 -1.59 -4.80 -12.43
C LEU A 103 -2.58 -4.55 -11.30
N ALA A 104 -3.88 -4.44 -11.59
CA ALA A 104 -4.90 -4.29 -10.56
C ALA A 104 -5.03 -5.56 -9.73
N ASP A 105 -4.99 -6.74 -10.36
CA ASP A 105 -5.00 -8.03 -9.67
C ASP A 105 -3.78 -8.20 -8.75
N LEU A 106 -2.59 -7.82 -9.23
CA LEU A 106 -1.37 -7.82 -8.42
C LEU A 106 -1.45 -6.84 -7.23
N ALA A 107 -2.00 -5.64 -7.42
CA ALA A 107 -2.19 -4.67 -6.37
C ALA A 107 -3.17 -5.18 -5.30
N GLY A 108 -4.28 -5.78 -5.70
CA GLY A 108 -5.24 -6.42 -4.81
C GLY A 108 -4.61 -7.54 -3.97
N LYS A 109 -3.86 -8.44 -4.61
CA LYS A 109 -3.14 -9.52 -3.93
C LYS A 109 -2.09 -9.01 -2.94
N ALA A 110 -1.42 -7.90 -3.23
CA ALA A 110 -0.45 -7.28 -2.33
C ALA A 110 -1.13 -6.55 -1.15
N ALA A 111 -2.28 -5.91 -1.37
CA ALA A 111 -3.00 -5.17 -0.35
C ALA A 111 -3.75 -6.08 0.65
N ALA A 112 -4.24 -7.24 0.20
CA ALA A 112 -5.09 -8.13 0.99
C ALA A 112 -4.45 -8.57 2.33
N PRO A 113 -3.21 -9.11 2.39
CA PRO A 113 -2.61 -9.53 3.65
C PRO A 113 -2.33 -8.36 4.60
N ILE A 114 -1.99 -7.19 4.05
CA ILE A 114 -1.75 -5.97 4.84
C ILE A 114 -3.06 -5.49 5.48
N GLY A 115 -4.12 -5.38 4.69
CA GLY A 115 -5.46 -5.02 5.18
C GLY A 115 -5.99 -6.00 6.22
N ALA A 116 -5.80 -7.31 6.01
CA ALA A 116 -6.18 -8.34 6.96
C ALA A 116 -5.40 -8.21 8.28
N GLY A 117 -4.10 -7.97 8.24
CA GLY A 117 -3.27 -7.75 9.43
C GLY A 117 -3.75 -6.57 10.27
N PHE A 118 -4.00 -5.42 9.64
CA PHE A 118 -4.54 -4.24 10.35
C PHE A 118 -5.96 -4.49 10.89
N THR A 119 -6.78 -5.27 10.20
CA THR A 119 -8.11 -5.65 10.67
C THR A 119 -8.03 -6.49 11.94
N VAL A 120 -7.12 -7.46 12.00
CA VAL A 120 -6.91 -8.28 13.21
C VAL A 120 -6.48 -7.39 14.39
N ILE A 121 -5.53 -6.46 14.16
CA ILE A 121 -5.09 -5.52 15.20
C ILE A 121 -6.24 -4.63 15.65
N ALA A 122 -7.03 -4.08 14.71
CA ALA A 122 -8.16 -3.22 15.02
C ALA A 122 -9.25 -3.97 15.82
N LEU A 123 -9.56 -5.21 15.45
CA LEU A 123 -10.54 -6.04 16.18
C LEU A 123 -10.04 -6.41 17.57
N ALA A 124 -8.79 -6.82 17.72
CA ALA A 124 -8.20 -7.15 19.00
C ALA A 124 -8.16 -5.94 19.95
N THR A 125 -7.64 -4.80 19.47
CA THR A 125 -7.55 -3.58 20.26
C THR A 125 -8.91 -2.97 20.55
N GLY A 126 -9.85 -3.01 19.61
CA GLY A 126 -11.21 -2.52 19.78
C GLY A 126 -12.01 -3.32 20.80
N SER A 127 -11.89 -4.65 20.82
CA SER A 127 -12.53 -5.48 21.83
C SER A 127 -11.94 -5.29 23.23
N LEU A 128 -10.63 -5.06 23.33
CA LEU A 128 -9.99 -4.75 24.62
C LEU A 128 -10.36 -3.36 25.15
N TRP A 129 -10.41 -2.36 24.28
CA TRP A 129 -10.79 -1.01 24.62
C TRP A 129 -12.27 -0.86 24.95
N GLY A 130 -13.14 -1.56 24.22
CA GLY A 130 -14.59 -1.53 24.43
C GLY A 130 -15.04 -2.21 25.72
N LYS A 131 -14.32 -3.22 26.20
CA LYS A 131 -14.73 -4.03 27.34
C LYS A 131 -15.06 -3.25 28.65
N PRO A 132 -14.34 -2.18 29.03
CA PRO A 132 -14.71 -1.38 30.22
C PRO A 132 -15.84 -0.38 29.98
N THR A 133 -16.27 -0.16 28.72
CA THR A 133 -17.29 0.83 28.35
C THR A 133 -18.65 0.22 28.03
N TRP A 134 -18.75 -1.09 27.94
CA TRP A 134 -19.99 -1.82 27.65
C TRP A 134 -20.45 -2.49 28.94
#